data_9d4ac41b94b923797a58414850af693f
#
_entry.id   9d4ac41b94b923797a58414850af693f
#
_cell.length_a   1.000
_cell.length_b   1.000
_cell.length_c   1.000
_cell.angle_alpha   90.00
_cell.angle_beta   90.00
_cell.angle_gamma   90.00
#
_symmetry.space_group_name_H-M   'P 1'
#
loop_
_entity.id
_entity.type
_entity.pdbx_description
1 polymer ?
#
loop_
_entity_poly.entity_id
_entity_poly.type
_entity_poly.pdbx_seq_one_letter_code
_entity_poly.pdbx_strand_id
1 'polypeptide(L)'
;MKRKFFIRRFLRYLLLLMIPTVMIFSFAMISYNYQLDKSLDARAQNTLSNVNNSLEMMVSNVAYQNEQLTNNAYTLIALKRLMQRETKIPYSDAIYLRNIKATLSSIIRAYPYIQSVYLYLDGYSNYFSSDYGLVQLEPKGKNNWYSSYRAMGEEEESLMEMRAAKDTGYG
;
A
#
# COMPACT_ATOMS: atom_id res chain seq x y z
N MET A 1 -51.21 -59.45 18.60
CA MET A 1 -50.65 -58.70 19.77
C MET A 1 -49.13 -58.65 19.80
N LYS A 2 -48.35 -59.62 19.36
CA LYS A 2 -46.86 -59.67 19.40
C LYS A 2 -46.15 -58.60 18.59
N ARG A 3 -46.69 -58.12 17.47
CA ARG A 3 -46.05 -57.12 16.57
C ARG A 3 -45.95 -55.70 17.20
N LYS A 4 -46.98 -55.28 17.96
CA LYS A 4 -46.97 -53.99 18.65
C LYS A 4 -45.97 -53.93 19.82
N PHE A 5 -45.73 -55.06 20.46
CA PHE A 5 -44.77 -55.18 21.56
C PHE A 5 -43.31 -55.16 21.07
N PHE A 6 -43.04 -55.79 19.90
CA PHE A 6 -41.72 -55.75 19.26
C PHE A 6 -41.36 -54.35 18.77
N ILE A 7 -42.33 -53.66 18.14
CA ILE A 7 -42.12 -52.28 17.65
C ILE A 7 -41.80 -51.33 18.81
N ARG A 8 -42.49 -51.42 19.95
CA ARG A 8 -42.21 -50.60 21.12
C ARG A 8 -40.83 -50.84 21.73
N ARG A 9 -40.37 -52.11 21.77
CA ARG A 9 -39.00 -52.43 22.24
C ARG A 9 -37.96 -51.92 21.24
N PHE A 10 -38.15 -52.13 19.97
CA PHE A 10 -37.26 -51.64 18.92
C PHE A 10 -37.14 -50.10 18.98
N LEU A 11 -38.25 -49.41 19.12
CA LEU A 11 -38.25 -47.94 19.21
C LEU A 11 -37.48 -47.42 20.44
N ARG A 12 -37.60 -48.12 21.60
CA ARG A 12 -36.83 -47.77 22.77
C ARG A 12 -35.33 -47.95 22.57
N TYR A 13 -34.89 -49.02 21.97
CA TYR A 13 -33.46 -49.22 21.71
C TYR A 13 -32.94 -48.23 20.67
N LEU A 14 -33.73 -47.95 19.64
CA LEU A 14 -33.38 -46.91 18.66
C LEU A 14 -33.23 -45.55 19.30
N LEU A 15 -34.16 -45.17 20.16
CA LEU A 15 -34.13 -43.89 20.86
C LEU A 15 -32.97 -43.81 21.85
N LEU A 16 -32.66 -44.88 22.54
CA LEU A 16 -31.52 -44.99 23.45
C LEU A 16 -30.16 -44.88 22.73
N LEU A 17 -30.08 -45.31 21.48
CA LEU A 17 -28.88 -45.21 20.65
C LEU A 17 -28.78 -43.83 19.98
N MET A 18 -29.91 -43.21 19.62
CA MET A 18 -29.96 -41.89 18.99
C MET A 18 -29.54 -40.77 19.93
N ILE A 19 -29.86 -40.84 21.23
CA ILE A 19 -29.56 -39.82 22.21
C ILE A 19 -28.03 -39.55 22.31
N PRO A 20 -27.16 -40.53 22.55
CA PRO A 20 -25.74 -40.31 22.65
C PRO A 20 -25.12 -39.85 21.30
N THR A 21 -25.62 -40.36 20.16
CA THR A 21 -25.11 -39.91 18.86
C THR A 21 -25.42 -38.45 18.59
N VAL A 22 -26.63 -38.00 18.91
CA VAL A 22 -27.00 -36.58 18.79
C VAL A 22 -26.18 -35.70 19.74
N MET A 23 -25.94 -36.16 20.98
CA MET A 23 -25.11 -35.41 21.94
C MET A 23 -23.66 -35.29 21.44
N ILE A 24 -23.06 -36.36 20.94
CA ILE A 24 -21.70 -36.33 20.41
C ILE A 24 -21.61 -35.38 19.21
N PHE A 25 -22.59 -35.49 18.28
CA PHE A 25 -22.61 -34.61 17.11
C PHE A 25 -22.78 -33.14 17.48
N SER A 26 -23.68 -32.85 18.42
CA SER A 26 -23.87 -31.46 18.90
C SER A 26 -22.62 -30.91 19.55
N PHE A 27 -21.94 -31.70 20.38
CA PHE A 27 -20.68 -31.28 21.01
C PHE A 27 -19.57 -31.06 19.97
N ALA A 28 -19.46 -31.97 19.00
CA ALA A 28 -18.49 -31.83 17.92
C ALA A 28 -18.74 -30.57 17.08
N MET A 29 -20.01 -30.26 16.79
CA MET A 29 -20.39 -29.08 16.03
C MET A 29 -20.09 -27.77 16.77
N ILE A 30 -20.38 -27.71 18.06
CA ILE A 30 -20.05 -26.55 18.92
C ILE A 30 -18.53 -26.37 19.00
N SER A 31 -17.79 -27.45 19.23
CA SER A 31 -16.32 -27.41 19.27
C SER A 31 -15.71 -26.95 17.96
N TYR A 32 -16.24 -27.44 16.83
CA TYR A 32 -15.79 -27.04 15.49
C TYR A 32 -16.04 -25.55 15.23
N ASN A 33 -17.25 -25.05 15.51
CA ASN A 33 -17.55 -23.64 15.32
C ASN A 33 -16.65 -22.74 16.20
N TYR A 34 -16.44 -23.11 17.45
CA TYR A 34 -15.53 -22.36 18.33
C TYR A 34 -14.09 -22.31 17.82
N GLN A 35 -13.57 -23.43 17.29
CA GLN A 35 -12.24 -23.49 16.70
C GLN A 35 -12.18 -22.70 15.40
N LEU A 36 -13.23 -22.72 14.60
CA LEU A 36 -13.31 -21.97 13.34
C LEU A 36 -13.25 -20.46 13.61
N ASP A 37 -14.09 -19.96 14.52
CA ASP A 37 -14.12 -18.54 14.89
C ASP A 37 -12.74 -18.08 15.40
N LYS A 38 -12.16 -18.84 16.32
CA LYS A 38 -10.82 -18.51 16.85
C LYS A 38 -9.74 -18.52 15.76
N SER A 39 -9.83 -19.46 14.80
CA SER A 39 -8.87 -19.52 13.70
C SER A 39 -9.04 -18.39 12.70
N LEU A 40 -10.28 -17.94 12.47
CA LEU A 40 -10.58 -16.80 11.60
C LEU A 40 -10.06 -15.50 12.22
N ASP A 41 -10.31 -15.28 13.50
CA ASP A 41 -9.80 -14.11 14.23
C ASP A 41 -8.26 -14.06 14.21
N ALA A 42 -7.61 -15.18 14.48
CA ALA A 42 -6.15 -15.25 14.44
C ALA A 42 -5.60 -14.98 13.03
N ARG A 43 -6.25 -15.51 11.99
CA ARG A 43 -5.86 -15.24 10.59
C ARG A 43 -6.08 -13.77 10.21
N ALA A 44 -7.20 -13.18 10.62
CA ALA A 44 -7.49 -11.78 10.38
C ALA A 44 -6.44 -10.87 11.05
N GLN A 45 -6.11 -11.12 12.30
CA GLN A 45 -5.08 -10.38 13.03
C GLN A 45 -3.70 -10.53 12.38
N ASN A 46 -3.31 -11.76 12.01
CA ASN A 46 -2.04 -12.00 11.34
C ASN A 46 -1.97 -11.29 9.98
N THR A 47 -3.06 -11.32 9.21
CA THR A 47 -3.13 -10.62 7.93
C THR A 47 -3.00 -9.12 8.13
N LEU A 48 -3.72 -8.54 9.10
CA LEU A 48 -3.64 -7.12 9.41
C LEU A 48 -2.22 -6.71 9.85
N SER A 49 -1.61 -7.51 10.73
CA SER A 49 -0.21 -7.28 11.15
C SER A 49 0.75 -7.34 9.98
N ASN A 50 0.61 -8.32 9.08
CA ASN A 50 1.45 -8.44 7.90
C ASN A 50 1.28 -7.24 6.94
N VAL A 51 0.05 -6.76 6.76
CA VAL A 51 -0.23 -5.55 5.97
C VAL A 51 0.41 -4.33 6.61
N ASN A 52 0.24 -4.15 7.93
CA ASN A 52 0.86 -3.04 8.66
C ASN A 52 2.39 -3.05 8.52
N ASN A 53 3.03 -4.19 8.77
CA ASN A 53 4.48 -4.34 8.63
C ASN A 53 4.95 -4.05 7.18
N SER A 54 4.14 -4.46 6.19
CA SER A 54 4.45 -4.18 4.78
C SER A 54 4.36 -2.69 4.47
N LEU A 55 3.36 -1.99 5.00
CA LEU A 55 3.21 -0.54 4.85
C LEU A 55 4.35 0.21 5.54
N GLU A 56 4.70 -0.16 6.77
CA GLU A 56 5.83 0.43 7.49
C GLU A 56 7.15 0.26 6.71
N MET A 57 7.37 -0.93 6.15
CA MET A 57 8.55 -1.19 5.32
C MET A 57 8.55 -0.33 4.04
N MET A 58 7.38 -0.16 3.39
CA MET A 58 7.26 0.70 2.21
C MET A 58 7.58 2.15 2.54
N VAL A 59 7.01 2.70 3.63
CA VAL A 59 7.26 4.07 4.08
C VAL A 59 8.73 4.26 4.44
N SER A 60 9.32 3.34 5.19
CA SER A 60 10.74 3.38 5.56
C SER A 60 11.66 3.34 4.33
N ASN A 61 11.34 2.51 3.33
CA ASN A 61 12.10 2.47 2.08
C ASN A 61 12.02 3.81 1.31
N VAL A 62 10.84 4.43 1.26
CA VAL A 62 10.67 5.74 0.61
C VAL A 62 11.46 6.81 1.36
N ALA A 63 11.38 6.84 2.69
CA ALA A 63 12.16 7.78 3.51
C ALA A 63 13.68 7.61 3.28
N TYR A 64 14.17 6.37 3.28
CA TYR A 64 15.57 6.07 2.99
C TYR A 64 15.99 6.55 1.59
N GLN A 65 15.17 6.34 0.55
CA GLN A 65 15.45 6.81 -0.80
C GLN A 65 15.46 8.34 -0.87
N ASN A 66 14.54 9.00 -0.16
CA ASN A 66 14.52 10.46 -0.06
C ASN A 66 15.80 10.99 0.58
N GLU A 67 16.24 10.40 1.69
CA GLU A 67 17.50 10.76 2.35
C GLU A 67 18.71 10.56 1.42
N GLN A 68 18.77 9.46 0.70
CA GLN A 68 19.86 9.21 -0.27
C GLN A 68 19.89 10.24 -1.41
N LEU A 69 18.74 10.68 -1.88
CA LEU A 69 18.64 11.69 -2.93
C LEU A 69 19.02 13.08 -2.42
N THR A 70 18.57 13.45 -1.21
CA THR A 70 18.83 14.77 -0.61
C THR A 70 20.26 14.92 -0.12
N ASN A 71 20.88 13.85 0.38
CA ASN A 71 22.29 13.86 0.81
C ASN A 71 23.29 13.77 -0.35
N ASN A 72 22.83 13.48 -1.57
CA ASN A 72 23.70 13.47 -2.74
C ASN A 72 23.87 14.90 -3.28
N ALA A 73 24.96 15.54 -2.86
CA ALA A 73 25.28 16.93 -3.25
C ALA A 73 25.31 17.13 -4.77
N TYR A 74 25.80 16.13 -5.53
CA TYR A 74 25.83 16.20 -6.99
C TYR A 74 24.43 16.24 -7.59
N THR A 75 23.53 15.37 -7.11
CA THR A 75 22.13 15.33 -7.56
C THR A 75 21.42 16.65 -7.20
N LEU A 76 21.65 17.16 -6.00
CA LEU A 76 21.03 18.42 -5.54
C LEU A 76 21.50 19.63 -6.36
N ILE A 77 22.79 19.75 -6.63
CA ILE A 77 23.35 20.85 -7.46
C ILE A 77 22.81 20.74 -8.88
N ALA A 78 22.80 19.53 -9.45
CA ALA A 78 22.27 19.30 -10.79
C ALA A 78 20.77 19.64 -10.87
N LEU A 79 19.99 19.25 -9.87
CA LEU A 79 18.57 19.55 -9.78
C LEU A 79 18.31 21.05 -9.67
N LYS A 80 19.02 21.76 -8.77
CA LYS A 80 18.93 23.23 -8.64
C LYS A 80 19.23 23.92 -9.96
N ARG A 81 20.28 23.52 -10.66
CA ARG A 81 20.67 24.08 -11.95
C ARG A 81 19.60 23.88 -13.01
N LEU A 82 18.96 22.70 -13.06
CA LEU A 82 17.89 22.40 -14.00
C LEU A 82 16.61 23.18 -13.67
N MET A 83 16.26 23.30 -12.40
CA MET A 83 15.04 24.00 -11.96
C MET A 83 15.09 25.52 -12.11
N GLN A 84 16.27 26.12 -12.11
CA GLN A 84 16.47 27.57 -12.34
C GLN A 84 16.20 28.01 -13.79
N ARG A 85 16.08 27.06 -14.73
CA ARG A 85 15.97 27.39 -16.15
C ARG A 85 14.53 27.39 -16.62
N GLU A 86 14.14 28.47 -17.27
CA GLU A 86 12.75 28.66 -17.73
C GLU A 86 12.46 28.03 -19.10
N THR A 87 13.42 27.80 -20.01
CA THR A 87 13.00 27.55 -21.40
C THR A 87 13.83 26.61 -22.26
N LYS A 88 15.10 26.41 -22.04
CA LYS A 88 15.91 25.46 -22.87
C LYS A 88 17.03 24.85 -22.04
N ILE A 89 17.07 23.55 -22.01
CA ILE A 89 18.16 22.78 -21.38
C ILE A 89 19.34 22.74 -22.36
N PRO A 90 20.50 23.39 -22.07
CA PRO A 90 21.66 23.28 -22.92
C PRO A 90 22.22 21.87 -22.92
N TYR A 91 22.93 21.51 -23.98
CA TYR A 91 23.52 20.19 -24.14
C TYR A 91 24.39 19.77 -22.93
N SER A 92 25.10 20.71 -22.34
CA SER A 92 25.88 20.48 -21.11
C SER A 92 25.06 19.98 -19.95
N ASP A 93 23.80 20.39 -19.84
CA ASP A 93 22.90 20.02 -18.75
C ASP A 93 22.09 18.75 -19.07
N ALA A 94 22.08 18.30 -20.32
CA ALA A 94 21.42 17.07 -20.73
C ALA A 94 21.99 15.82 -20.05
N ILE A 95 23.27 15.82 -19.68
CA ILE A 95 23.91 14.74 -18.95
C ILE A 95 23.36 14.65 -17.51
N TYR A 96 23.15 15.80 -16.86
CA TYR A 96 22.56 15.84 -15.52
C TYR A 96 21.12 15.34 -15.52
N LEU A 97 20.35 15.77 -16.50
CA LEU A 97 18.97 15.34 -16.71
C LEU A 97 18.89 13.83 -16.89
N ARG A 98 19.76 13.26 -17.73
CA ARG A 98 19.84 11.82 -17.96
C ARG A 98 20.20 11.07 -16.69
N ASN A 99 21.15 11.57 -15.89
CA ASN A 99 21.59 10.92 -14.68
C ASN A 99 20.50 10.94 -13.61
N ILE A 100 19.82 12.07 -13.40
CA ILE A 100 18.67 12.17 -12.49
C ILE A 100 17.57 11.20 -12.93
N LYS A 101 17.21 11.21 -14.23
CA LYS A 101 16.20 10.29 -14.75
C LYS A 101 16.59 8.82 -14.57
N ALA A 102 17.86 8.46 -14.77
CA ALA A 102 18.35 7.11 -14.53
C ALA A 102 18.24 6.70 -13.06
N THR A 103 18.58 7.60 -12.13
CA THR A 103 18.44 7.37 -10.69
C THR A 103 16.98 7.15 -10.30
N LEU A 104 16.06 8.01 -10.74
CA LEU A 104 14.62 7.84 -10.45
C LEU A 104 14.07 6.57 -11.06
N SER A 105 14.46 6.24 -12.29
CA SER A 105 14.05 4.98 -12.94
C SER A 105 14.59 3.75 -12.21
N SER A 106 15.75 3.83 -11.56
CA SER A 106 16.28 2.73 -10.74
C SER A 106 15.44 2.50 -9.48
N ILE A 107 14.97 3.57 -8.85
CA ILE A 107 14.08 3.51 -7.69
C ILE A 107 12.76 2.82 -8.06
N ILE A 108 12.12 3.26 -9.15
CA ILE A 108 10.85 2.67 -9.62
C ILE A 108 11.02 1.17 -9.94
N ARG A 109 12.14 0.79 -10.55
CA ARG A 109 12.42 -0.62 -10.86
C ARG A 109 12.70 -1.47 -9.61
N ALA A 110 13.33 -0.87 -8.59
CA ALA A 110 13.64 -1.56 -7.34
C ALA A 110 12.40 -1.79 -6.47
N TYR A 111 11.43 -0.89 -6.57
CA TYR A 111 10.23 -0.89 -5.74
C TYR A 111 8.95 -0.88 -6.59
N PRO A 112 8.38 -2.05 -6.92
CA PRO A 112 7.22 -2.17 -7.83
C PRO A 112 5.95 -1.44 -7.38
N TYR A 113 5.87 -1.08 -6.09
CA TYR A 113 4.77 -0.30 -5.52
C TYR A 113 4.93 1.22 -5.72
N ILE A 114 6.11 1.69 -6.17
CA ILE A 114 6.34 3.10 -6.52
C ILE A 114 6.01 3.26 -8.00
N GLN A 115 4.95 3.99 -8.30
CA GLN A 115 4.54 4.25 -9.67
C GLN A 115 5.31 5.42 -10.30
N SER A 116 5.46 6.51 -9.56
CA SER A 116 6.14 7.73 -10.02
C SER A 116 6.89 8.40 -8.88
N VAL A 117 7.97 9.10 -9.21
CA VAL A 117 8.76 9.89 -8.26
C VAL A 117 8.82 11.33 -8.77
N TYR A 118 8.53 12.27 -7.88
CA TYR A 118 8.62 13.71 -8.14
C TYR A 118 9.65 14.34 -7.23
N LEU A 119 10.58 15.09 -7.81
CA LEU A 119 11.56 15.88 -7.06
C LEU A 119 11.17 17.35 -7.16
N TYR A 120 10.86 17.93 -6.05
CA TYR A 120 10.53 19.34 -5.92
C TYR A 120 11.51 20.01 -4.95
N LEU A 121 11.91 21.23 -5.25
CA LEU A 121 12.68 22.08 -4.34
C LEU A 121 11.84 23.32 -4.04
N ASP A 122 11.71 23.66 -2.79
CA ASP A 122 10.94 24.82 -2.39
C ASP A 122 11.53 26.12 -2.97
N GLY A 123 10.65 27.02 -3.39
CA GLY A 123 11.04 28.27 -4.05
C GLY A 123 11.25 28.18 -5.56
N TYR A 124 11.11 27.01 -6.19
CA TYR A 124 11.20 26.87 -7.64
C TYR A 124 9.82 26.68 -8.27
N SER A 125 9.65 27.18 -9.50
CA SER A 125 8.42 27.04 -10.30
C SER A 125 8.37 25.75 -11.10
N ASN A 126 9.38 24.89 -11.01
CA ASN A 126 9.50 23.63 -11.74
C ASN A 126 9.70 22.47 -10.77
N TYR A 127 9.33 21.29 -11.19
CA TYR A 127 9.64 20.02 -10.51
C TYR A 127 10.15 19.00 -11.53
N PHE A 128 10.86 18.00 -11.07
CA PHE A 128 11.33 16.90 -11.92
C PHE A 128 10.47 15.66 -11.70
N SER A 129 9.91 15.13 -12.78
CA SER A 129 9.12 13.88 -12.78
C SER A 129 9.92 12.74 -13.39
N SER A 130 9.83 11.55 -12.83
CA SER A 130 10.38 10.33 -13.41
C SER A 130 9.86 10.05 -14.82
N ASP A 131 8.60 10.41 -15.10
CA ASP A 131 7.91 10.09 -16.33
C ASP A 131 8.12 11.16 -17.38
N TYR A 132 7.95 12.42 -17.02
CA TYR A 132 7.92 13.56 -17.94
C TYR A 132 9.21 14.39 -17.93
N GLY A 133 10.15 14.15 -16.99
CA GLY A 133 11.34 14.99 -16.82
C GLY A 133 11.02 16.31 -16.12
N LEU A 134 11.60 17.40 -16.61
CA LEU A 134 11.37 18.74 -16.04
C LEU A 134 9.99 19.26 -16.46
N VAL A 135 9.16 19.58 -15.48
CA VAL A 135 7.77 20.03 -15.66
C VAL A 135 7.56 21.33 -14.88
N GLN A 136 6.85 22.26 -15.49
CA GLN A 136 6.48 23.51 -14.83
C GLN A 136 5.33 23.26 -13.85
N LEU A 137 5.43 23.87 -12.69
CA LEU A 137 4.41 23.78 -11.65
C LEU A 137 3.25 24.72 -12.03
N GLU A 138 2.09 24.17 -12.33
CA GLU A 138 0.89 24.95 -12.61
C GLU A 138 0.12 25.21 -11.30
N PRO A 139 -0.02 26.47 -10.84
CA PRO A 139 -0.66 26.78 -9.55
C PRO A 139 -2.14 26.40 -9.46
N LYS A 140 -2.82 26.20 -10.60
CA LYS A 140 -4.26 25.89 -10.70
C LYS A 140 -4.54 24.62 -11.50
N GLY A 141 -3.54 23.84 -11.83
CA GLY A 141 -3.66 22.71 -12.73
C GLY A 141 -3.69 21.36 -12.02
N LYS A 142 -3.48 20.33 -12.81
CA LYS A 142 -3.55 18.90 -12.51
C LYS A 142 -2.64 18.38 -11.38
N ASN A 143 -1.88 19.22 -10.71
CA ASN A 143 -0.89 18.84 -9.70
C ASN A 143 -1.50 18.79 -8.30
N ASN A 144 -2.46 17.88 -8.09
CA ASN A 144 -3.11 17.70 -6.78
C ASN A 144 -2.12 17.40 -5.64
N TRP A 145 -1.01 16.70 -5.93
CA TRP A 145 0.02 16.40 -4.94
C TRP A 145 0.66 17.66 -4.34
N TYR A 146 0.79 18.73 -5.12
CA TYR A 146 1.41 19.98 -4.65
C TYR A 146 0.54 20.72 -3.62
N SER A 147 -0.78 20.68 -3.78
CA SER A 147 -1.68 21.26 -2.80
C SER A 147 -1.63 20.51 -1.47
N SER A 148 -1.57 19.18 -1.51
CA SER A 148 -1.41 18.33 -0.34
C SER A 148 -0.06 18.56 0.34
N TYR A 149 1.02 18.64 -0.44
CA TYR A 149 2.35 18.96 0.06
C TYR A 149 2.39 20.34 0.77
N ARG A 150 1.77 21.36 0.19
CA ARG A 150 1.71 22.71 0.80
C ARG A 150 0.84 22.77 2.05
N ALA A 151 -0.10 21.84 2.20
CA ALA A 151 -0.94 21.72 3.39
C ALA A 151 -0.26 20.96 4.53
N MET A 152 0.86 20.25 4.26
CA MET A 152 1.66 19.59 5.29
C MET A 152 2.26 20.62 6.24
N GLY A 153 2.23 20.34 7.55
CA GLY A 153 2.97 21.07 8.55
C GLY A 153 4.48 20.84 8.44
N GLU A 154 5.27 21.75 8.96
CA GLU A 154 6.75 21.63 8.96
C GLU A 154 7.26 20.40 9.74
N GLU A 155 6.44 19.84 10.63
CA GLU A 155 6.76 18.65 11.45
C GLU A 155 6.37 17.32 10.78
N GLU A 156 5.63 17.36 9.67
CA GLU A 156 5.20 16.14 8.98
C GLU A 156 6.23 15.71 7.94
N GLU A 157 6.93 14.60 8.20
CA GLU A 157 7.92 14.04 7.27
C GLU A 157 7.28 13.27 6.09
N SER A 158 6.03 12.82 6.23
CA SER A 158 5.34 12.05 5.20
C SER A 158 3.83 12.24 5.24
N LEU A 159 3.22 12.31 4.06
CA LEU A 159 1.77 12.36 3.89
C LEU A 159 1.29 11.11 3.14
N MET A 160 0.34 10.38 3.74
CA MET A 160 -0.37 9.29 3.06
C MET A 160 -1.76 9.77 2.67
N GLU A 161 -2.03 9.89 1.38
CA GLU A 161 -3.32 10.28 0.85
C GLU A 161 -3.87 9.22 -0.09
N MET A 162 -5.11 8.77 0.16
CA MET A 162 -5.82 7.89 -0.76
C MET A 162 -6.51 8.71 -1.84
N ARG A 163 -6.20 8.42 -3.12
CA ARG A 163 -6.81 9.06 -4.27
C ARG A 163 -7.58 8.05 -5.11
N ALA A 164 -8.69 8.50 -5.68
CA ALA A 164 -9.42 7.69 -6.64
C ALA A 164 -8.58 7.51 -7.93
N ALA A 165 -8.59 6.31 -8.50
CA ALA A 165 -7.80 5.97 -9.70
C ALA A 165 -8.10 6.88 -10.92
N LYS A 166 -9.25 7.56 -10.95
CA LYS A 166 -9.63 8.52 -12.00
C LYS A 166 -8.85 9.83 -11.95
N ASP A 167 -8.24 10.18 -10.81
CA ASP A 167 -7.48 11.43 -10.64
C ASP A 167 -6.00 11.28 -11.06
N THR A 168 -5.56 10.09 -11.41
CA THR A 168 -4.17 9.83 -11.83
C THR A 168 -3.87 10.23 -13.27
N GLY A 169 -4.66 11.13 -13.88
CA GLY A 169 -4.26 11.88 -15.08
C GLY A 169 -3.93 11.06 -16.34
N TYR A 170 -4.30 9.78 -16.40
CA TYR A 170 -4.27 9.00 -17.64
C TYR A 170 -5.61 9.19 -18.37
N GLY A 171 -5.68 10.22 -19.15
CA GLY A 171 -6.72 10.56 -20.08
C GLY A 171 -6.14 11.35 -21.23
#